data_1e594fba1ed15a7e5e297738c4c7719d
#
_entry.id   1e594fba1ed15a7e5e297738c4c7719d
#
_cell.length_a   1.000
_cell.length_b   1.000
_cell.length_c   1.000
_cell.angle_alpha   90.00
_cell.angle_beta   90.00
_cell.angle_gamma   90.00
#
_symmetry.space_group_name_H-M   'P 1'
#
loop_
_entity.id
_entity.type
_entity.pdbx_description
1 polymer ?
#
loop_
_entity_poly.entity_id
_entity_poly.type
_entity_poly.pdbx_seq_one_letter_code
_entity_poly.pdbx_strand_id
1 'polypeptide(L)'
;MITAPFLFEELFALFGRNIADYVTLKPLDTWYRFQFADGTHFNYGGSIEDTLAEIRRIAPEDEQGYLELVEASRRIYELGFEKLAHVPFHNPRKLIALIPSMARLGLYRSVWQLVRRYLKSEKLRRAFSIQPLLVGGNPFQTTSIYNLIHYLERAHGIHFAMGGTGALVDALARLMSEQGINTRLNTTVDRICVEDKRVRGVFLDTGERIDADIVVSNTDPAFLYSSMLNDRQSKATAKLKTRFARKSMGLFVLFFGTTRAYEDVEHHTIWLGKRYKDLLNDIFNRKVLSEDFSMYLHRPTATDPTFAPDGCDSFYALVPVPNLSAEIDWSVEGHRLRERMVEALDETILPGLRDCITSDFCMTPEDFQSDYLSPDGAGFSIAPTFYQSAWFRYHNVGEGPKGLYLVGAGTHPGAGLPGVLSSAKVLDQVVPAADIQVADCRTYEVSP
;
A
#
# COMPACT_ATOMS: atom_id res chain seq x y z
N MET A 1 4.45 -8.56 1.88
CA MET A 1 4.90 -7.95 3.15
C MET A 1 3.68 -7.60 4.00
N ILE A 2 3.58 -8.15 5.22
CA ILE A 2 2.47 -7.95 6.16
C ILE A 2 3.05 -7.34 7.44
N THR A 3 2.68 -6.09 7.74
CA THR A 3 3.20 -5.31 8.88
C THR A 3 2.22 -5.20 10.06
N ALA A 4 0.99 -5.69 9.89
CA ALA A 4 -0.05 -5.68 10.92
C ALA A 4 -0.86 -6.98 10.87
N PRO A 5 -0.27 -8.13 11.23
CA PRO A 5 -0.95 -9.42 11.18
C PRO A 5 -2.22 -9.44 12.05
N PHE A 6 -2.21 -8.75 13.18
CA PHE A 6 -3.34 -8.66 14.10
C PHE A 6 -4.64 -8.12 13.44
N LEU A 7 -4.55 -7.30 12.40
CA LEU A 7 -5.74 -6.82 11.69
C LEU A 7 -6.44 -7.95 10.92
N PHE A 8 -5.68 -8.91 10.42
CA PHE A 8 -6.26 -10.11 9.81
C PHE A 8 -6.78 -11.06 10.88
N GLU A 9 -6.07 -11.22 11.99
CA GLU A 9 -6.53 -12.01 13.15
C GLU A 9 -7.88 -11.49 13.65
N GLU A 10 -8.00 -10.17 13.85
CA GLU A 10 -9.26 -9.51 14.22
C GLU A 10 -10.36 -9.75 13.19
N LEU A 11 -10.04 -9.63 11.88
CA LEU A 11 -11.02 -9.85 10.81
C LEU A 11 -11.59 -11.28 10.86
N PHE A 12 -10.74 -12.30 10.97
CA PHE A 12 -11.19 -13.69 11.05
C PHE A 12 -11.94 -13.96 12.36
N ALA A 13 -11.50 -13.38 13.47
CA ALA A 13 -12.15 -13.51 14.77
C ALA A 13 -13.58 -12.94 14.80
N LEU A 14 -13.89 -11.88 14.01
CA LEU A 14 -15.25 -11.35 13.86
C LEU A 14 -16.25 -12.44 13.40
N PHE A 15 -15.78 -13.42 12.65
CA PHE A 15 -16.58 -14.54 12.13
C PHE A 15 -16.36 -15.83 12.91
N GLY A 16 -15.73 -15.76 14.10
CA GLY A 16 -15.45 -16.94 14.93
C GLY A 16 -14.42 -17.89 14.29
N ARG A 17 -13.51 -17.37 13.48
CA ARG A 17 -12.48 -18.14 12.78
C ARG A 17 -11.08 -17.74 13.26
N ASN A 18 -10.12 -18.66 13.11
CA ASN A 18 -8.70 -18.37 13.32
C ASN A 18 -8.01 -18.30 11.95
N ILE A 19 -7.30 -17.21 11.65
CA ILE A 19 -6.58 -17.06 10.40
C ILE A 19 -5.56 -18.19 10.16
N ALA A 20 -4.96 -18.74 11.22
CA ALA A 20 -3.99 -19.84 11.12
C ALA A 20 -4.57 -21.13 10.49
N ASP A 21 -5.91 -21.29 10.48
CA ASP A 21 -6.59 -22.41 9.81
C ASP A 21 -6.74 -22.18 8.29
N TYR A 22 -6.36 -21.00 7.80
CA TYR A 22 -6.52 -20.57 6.41
C TYR A 22 -5.19 -20.26 5.74
N VAL A 23 -4.29 -19.57 6.43
CA VAL A 23 -2.97 -19.19 5.91
C VAL A 23 -1.97 -19.02 7.04
N THR A 24 -0.75 -19.49 6.84
CA THR A 24 0.35 -19.31 7.80
C THR A 24 1.06 -17.99 7.55
N LEU A 25 1.11 -17.12 8.57
CA LEU A 25 1.89 -15.88 8.54
C LEU A 25 3.23 -16.12 9.25
N LYS A 26 4.31 -16.21 8.48
CA LYS A 26 5.67 -16.47 8.99
C LYS A 26 6.38 -15.14 9.29
N PRO A 27 6.85 -14.88 10.52
CA PRO A 27 7.65 -13.69 10.81
C PRO A 27 9.00 -13.77 10.11
N LEU A 28 9.52 -12.61 9.70
CA LEU A 28 10.84 -12.47 9.09
C LEU A 28 11.84 -11.95 10.14
N ASP A 29 13.04 -12.51 10.20
CA ASP A 29 14.10 -12.07 11.10
C ASP A 29 14.73 -10.76 10.59
N THR A 30 15.22 -10.76 9.34
CA THR A 30 15.61 -9.53 8.62
C THR A 30 14.39 -8.99 7.87
N TRP A 31 13.94 -7.82 8.27
CA TRP A 31 12.78 -7.17 7.61
C TRP A 31 13.17 -6.55 6.29
N TYR A 32 14.31 -5.82 6.29
CA TYR A 32 14.90 -5.22 5.10
C TYR A 32 16.42 -5.26 5.18
N ARG A 33 17.07 -5.67 4.10
CA ARG A 33 18.46 -5.34 3.84
C ARG A 33 18.52 -4.08 2.99
N PHE A 34 19.05 -3.00 3.55
CA PHE A 34 19.39 -1.80 2.78
C PHE A 34 20.78 -1.95 2.19
N GLN A 35 20.88 -1.97 0.88
CA GLN A 35 22.13 -2.00 0.13
C GLN A 35 22.44 -0.60 -0.37
N PHE A 36 23.61 -0.06 -0.05
CA PHE A 36 24.03 1.27 -0.48
C PHE A 36 24.95 1.19 -1.70
N ALA A 37 25.01 2.29 -2.48
CA ALA A 37 25.79 2.36 -3.70
C ALA A 37 27.33 2.23 -3.51
N ASP A 38 27.82 2.28 -2.28
CA ASP A 38 29.24 2.05 -1.92
C ASP A 38 29.52 0.59 -1.56
N GLY A 39 28.58 -0.31 -1.75
CA GLY A 39 28.69 -1.74 -1.44
C GLY A 39 28.42 -2.10 0.03
N THR A 40 28.25 -1.13 0.92
CA THR A 40 27.88 -1.41 2.30
C THR A 40 26.39 -1.73 2.44
N HIS A 41 26.02 -2.50 3.48
CA HIS A 41 24.62 -2.81 3.75
C HIS A 41 24.26 -2.53 5.22
N PHE A 42 22.97 -2.45 5.48
CA PHE A 42 22.35 -2.31 6.80
C PHE A 42 21.16 -3.26 6.88
N ASN A 43 21.22 -4.23 7.79
CA ASN A 43 20.09 -5.12 8.06
C ASN A 43 19.21 -4.48 9.13
N TYR A 44 17.95 -4.32 8.80
CA TYR A 44 16.93 -3.80 9.71
C TYR A 44 15.90 -4.89 9.99
N GLY A 45 15.67 -5.20 11.27
CA GLY A 45 14.75 -6.26 11.70
C GLY A 45 15.08 -6.74 13.11
N GLY A 46 14.53 -7.88 13.45
CA GLY A 46 14.75 -8.54 14.73
C GLY A 46 14.38 -7.70 15.94
N SER A 47 15.10 -7.88 17.05
CA SER A 47 14.95 -7.09 18.25
C SER A 47 15.49 -5.64 18.07
N ILE A 48 15.23 -4.78 19.06
CA ILE A 48 15.86 -3.45 19.11
C ILE A 48 17.38 -3.60 19.20
N GLU A 49 17.88 -4.56 19.97
CA GLU A 49 19.32 -4.77 20.15
C GLU A 49 20.00 -5.23 18.84
N ASP A 50 19.37 -6.08 18.04
CA ASP A 50 19.90 -6.47 16.72
C ASP A 50 20.05 -5.24 15.81
N THR A 51 19.04 -4.36 15.79
CA THR A 51 19.10 -3.11 15.03
C THR A 51 20.19 -2.17 15.57
N LEU A 52 20.35 -2.07 16.90
CA LEU A 52 21.41 -1.27 17.52
C LEU A 52 22.79 -1.81 17.19
N ALA A 53 22.98 -3.14 17.15
CA ALA A 53 24.25 -3.76 16.74
C ALA A 53 24.63 -3.34 15.31
N GLU A 54 23.67 -3.35 14.40
CA GLU A 54 23.87 -2.88 13.02
C GLU A 54 24.17 -1.37 12.96
N ILE A 55 23.48 -0.55 13.76
CA ILE A 55 23.76 0.89 13.86
C ILE A 55 25.17 1.14 14.39
N ARG A 56 25.59 0.45 15.45
CA ARG A 56 26.98 0.55 15.98
C ARG A 56 28.04 0.19 14.93
N ARG A 57 27.73 -0.74 14.05
CA ARG A 57 28.62 -1.16 12.95
C ARG A 57 28.84 -0.07 11.90
N ILE A 58 27.81 0.72 11.58
CA ILE A 58 27.86 1.68 10.46
C ILE A 58 27.86 3.15 10.87
N ALA A 59 27.29 3.50 12.03
CA ALA A 59 27.14 4.87 12.54
C ALA A 59 26.90 4.86 14.05
N PRO A 60 27.91 4.52 14.88
CA PRO A 60 27.74 4.38 16.34
C PRO A 60 27.24 5.66 17.03
N GLU A 61 27.48 6.82 16.43
CA GLU A 61 26.99 8.12 16.92
C GLU A 61 25.48 8.29 16.83
N ASP A 62 24.78 7.41 16.12
CA ASP A 62 23.32 7.47 15.93
C ASP A 62 22.54 6.49 16.83
N GLU A 63 23.21 5.73 17.70
CA GLU A 63 22.57 4.74 18.57
C GLU A 63 21.49 5.39 19.45
N GLN A 64 21.84 6.44 20.20
CA GLN A 64 20.91 7.16 21.06
C GLN A 64 19.80 7.85 20.23
N GLY A 65 20.18 8.43 19.08
CA GLY A 65 19.24 9.08 18.16
C GLY A 65 18.19 8.10 17.60
N TYR A 66 18.59 6.85 17.35
CA TYR A 66 17.65 5.82 16.92
C TYR A 66 16.61 5.49 18.00
N LEU A 67 17.01 5.32 19.24
CA LEU A 67 16.08 5.08 20.35
C LEU A 67 15.07 6.23 20.51
N GLU A 68 15.54 7.48 20.37
CA GLU A 68 14.68 8.66 20.40
C GLU A 68 13.73 8.71 19.20
N LEU A 69 14.17 8.27 18.02
CA LEU A 69 13.32 8.15 16.83
C LEU A 69 12.23 7.10 17.03
N VAL A 70 12.55 5.94 17.61
CA VAL A 70 11.58 4.88 17.96
C VAL A 70 10.50 5.44 18.90
N GLU A 71 10.91 6.15 19.96
CA GLU A 71 9.97 6.74 20.91
C GLU A 71 9.10 7.83 20.28
N ALA A 72 9.67 8.66 19.40
CA ALA A 72 8.89 9.64 18.64
C ALA A 72 7.88 8.95 17.71
N SER A 73 8.28 7.87 17.04
CA SER A 73 7.42 7.07 16.18
C SER A 73 6.29 6.39 16.95
N ARG A 74 6.57 5.90 18.17
CA ARG A 74 5.56 5.32 19.07
C ARG A 74 4.44 6.30 19.37
N ARG A 75 4.79 7.55 19.76
CA ARG A 75 3.80 8.59 20.05
C ARG A 75 2.95 8.97 18.84
N ILE A 76 3.56 8.93 17.65
CA ILE A 76 2.84 9.18 16.39
C ILE A 76 1.92 8.00 16.07
N TYR A 77 2.37 6.76 16.31
CA TYR A 77 1.58 5.54 16.12
C TYR A 77 0.35 5.51 17.04
N GLU A 78 0.51 5.78 18.33
CA GLU A 78 -0.60 5.85 19.30
C GLU A 78 -1.68 6.85 18.88
N LEU A 79 -1.30 8.00 18.31
CA LEU A 79 -2.26 8.95 17.79
C LEU A 79 -2.80 8.53 16.42
N GLY A 80 -1.89 8.29 15.46
CA GLY A 80 -2.24 8.16 14.04
C GLY A 80 -2.90 6.83 13.71
N PHE A 81 -2.44 5.74 14.33
CA PHE A 81 -2.92 4.40 14.06
C PHE A 81 -3.98 3.94 15.09
N GLU A 82 -3.62 3.87 16.38
CA GLU A 82 -4.53 3.33 17.38
C GLU A 82 -5.79 4.19 17.58
N LYS A 83 -5.64 5.54 17.59
CA LYS A 83 -6.78 6.42 17.85
C LYS A 83 -7.51 6.90 16.60
N LEU A 84 -6.85 6.95 15.45
CA LEU A 84 -7.39 7.68 14.29
C LEU A 84 -7.58 6.83 13.03
N ALA A 85 -6.88 5.71 12.85
CA ALA A 85 -6.93 4.95 11.59
C ALA A 85 -8.33 4.43 11.26
N HIS A 86 -9.10 4.07 12.27
CA HIS A 86 -10.47 3.54 12.11
C HIS A 86 -11.58 4.57 12.37
N VAL A 87 -11.24 5.86 12.55
CA VAL A 87 -12.22 6.92 12.84
C VAL A 87 -12.61 7.65 11.55
N PRO A 88 -13.93 7.81 11.25
CA PRO A 88 -14.35 8.51 10.05
C PRO A 88 -14.01 10.01 10.09
N PHE A 89 -13.38 10.52 9.03
CA PHE A 89 -12.94 11.91 8.89
C PHE A 89 -13.81 12.78 7.97
N HIS A 90 -15.07 12.43 7.74
CA HIS A 90 -15.98 13.25 6.94
C HIS A 90 -16.42 14.57 7.64
N ASN A 91 -16.20 14.71 8.95
CA ASN A 91 -16.50 15.93 9.73
C ASN A 91 -15.22 16.73 10.02
N PRO A 92 -15.08 18.00 9.53
CA PRO A 92 -13.88 18.81 9.73
C PRO A 92 -13.63 19.19 11.20
N ARG A 93 -14.64 19.16 12.07
CA ARG A 93 -14.49 19.46 13.51
C ARG A 93 -13.51 18.50 14.18
N LYS A 94 -13.48 17.23 13.74
CA LYS A 94 -12.52 16.23 14.25
C LYS A 94 -11.08 16.62 13.93
N LEU A 95 -10.81 17.11 12.72
CA LEU A 95 -9.48 17.59 12.36
C LEU A 95 -9.05 18.80 13.21
N ILE A 96 -9.96 19.78 13.40
CA ILE A 96 -9.69 20.98 14.21
C ILE A 96 -9.31 20.59 15.64
N ALA A 97 -10.02 19.65 16.25
CA ALA A 97 -9.73 19.16 17.60
C ALA A 97 -8.34 18.49 17.74
N LEU A 98 -7.77 18.00 16.63
CA LEU A 98 -6.47 17.33 16.61
C LEU A 98 -5.29 18.28 16.41
N ILE A 99 -5.51 19.53 15.98
CA ILE A 99 -4.45 20.50 15.68
C ILE A 99 -3.42 20.64 16.81
N PRO A 100 -3.80 20.77 18.10
CA PRO A 100 -2.81 20.88 19.18
C PRO A 100 -1.92 19.63 19.30
N SER A 101 -2.49 18.43 19.18
CA SER A 101 -1.74 17.17 19.24
C SER A 101 -0.82 17.01 18.01
N MET A 102 -1.31 17.35 16.83
CA MET A 102 -0.53 17.35 15.59
C MET A 102 0.66 18.31 15.67
N ALA A 103 0.45 19.51 16.20
CA ALA A 103 1.52 20.50 16.39
C ALA A 103 2.57 20.02 17.39
N ARG A 104 2.15 19.45 18.53
CA ARG A 104 3.05 18.89 19.56
C ARG A 104 3.92 17.78 19.02
N LEU A 105 3.37 16.88 18.20
CA LEU A 105 4.09 15.78 17.55
C LEU A 105 4.87 16.23 16.30
N GLY A 106 4.68 17.47 15.86
CA GLY A 106 5.39 18.02 14.70
C GLY A 106 4.96 17.43 13.36
N LEU A 107 3.69 16.99 13.23
CA LEU A 107 3.16 16.34 12.04
C LEU A 107 3.07 17.23 10.80
N TYR A 108 3.35 18.54 10.95
CA TYR A 108 3.52 19.48 9.84
C TYR A 108 4.86 19.32 9.10
N ARG A 109 5.81 18.56 9.68
CA ARG A 109 7.10 18.24 9.04
C ARG A 109 6.95 17.12 8.04
N SER A 110 7.93 17.01 7.13
CA SER A 110 8.05 15.78 6.34
C SER A 110 8.72 14.66 7.16
N VAL A 111 8.57 13.40 6.71
CA VAL A 111 9.25 12.25 7.32
C VAL A 111 10.76 12.47 7.33
N TRP A 112 11.36 12.92 6.22
CA TRP A 112 12.77 13.25 6.14
C TRP A 112 13.18 14.31 7.19
N GLN A 113 12.38 15.37 7.35
CA GLN A 113 12.65 16.41 8.35
C GLN A 113 12.55 15.87 9.78
N LEU A 114 11.68 14.92 10.05
CA LEU A 114 11.60 14.26 11.36
C LEU A 114 12.83 13.40 11.62
N VAL A 115 13.14 12.47 10.71
CA VAL A 115 14.24 11.52 10.85
C VAL A 115 15.59 12.22 11.03
N ARG A 116 15.87 13.28 10.24
CA ARG A 116 17.12 14.05 10.34
C ARG A 116 17.33 14.78 11.67
N ARG A 117 16.31 14.89 12.51
CA ARG A 117 16.47 15.48 13.86
C ARG A 117 17.14 14.53 14.84
N TYR A 118 16.99 13.25 14.59
CA TYR A 118 17.48 12.18 15.47
C TYR A 118 18.74 11.54 14.95
N LEU A 119 18.84 11.34 13.63
CA LEU A 119 19.96 10.65 13.00
C LEU A 119 20.89 11.62 12.27
N LYS A 120 22.20 11.34 12.33
CA LYS A 120 23.27 12.12 11.68
C LYS A 120 23.75 11.45 10.40
N SER A 121 23.87 10.12 10.41
CA SER A 121 24.29 9.33 9.26
C SER A 121 23.30 9.46 8.09
N GLU A 122 23.81 9.82 6.92
CA GLU A 122 23.02 9.92 5.71
C GLU A 122 22.44 8.56 5.30
N LYS A 123 23.19 7.47 5.51
CA LYS A 123 22.72 6.11 5.24
C LYS A 123 21.49 5.75 6.10
N LEU A 124 21.57 6.00 7.40
CA LEU A 124 20.45 5.74 8.32
C LEU A 124 19.28 6.68 8.07
N ARG A 125 19.51 7.95 7.71
CA ARG A 125 18.43 8.86 7.31
C ARG A 125 17.66 8.34 6.10
N ARG A 126 18.36 7.81 5.08
CA ARG A 126 17.74 7.21 3.90
C ARG A 126 16.96 5.96 4.28
N ALA A 127 17.55 5.05 5.04
CA ALA A 127 16.90 3.81 5.48
C ALA A 127 15.63 4.09 6.32
N PHE A 128 15.70 4.97 7.32
CA PHE A 128 14.57 5.26 8.21
C PHE A 128 13.59 6.32 7.67
N SER A 129 13.78 6.82 6.46
CA SER A 129 12.79 7.66 5.77
C SER A 129 12.13 6.98 4.58
N ILE A 130 12.35 5.68 4.36
CA ILE A 130 11.84 4.93 3.21
C ILE A 130 10.33 4.69 3.27
N GLN A 131 9.73 4.60 4.48
CA GLN A 131 8.35 4.17 4.68
C GLN A 131 7.30 4.89 3.80
N PRO A 132 7.39 6.21 3.55
CA PRO A 132 6.48 6.86 2.61
C PRO A 132 6.48 6.26 1.21
N LEU A 133 7.63 5.79 0.70
CA LEU A 133 7.71 5.17 -0.62
C LEU A 133 6.90 3.87 -0.70
N LEU A 134 6.77 3.14 0.42
CA LEU A 134 5.97 1.92 0.50
C LEU A 134 4.46 2.18 0.37
N VAL A 135 4.04 3.44 0.43
CA VAL A 135 2.64 3.88 0.34
C VAL A 135 2.45 5.04 -0.66
N GLY A 136 3.37 5.18 -1.60
CA GLY A 136 3.26 6.13 -2.72
C GLY A 136 3.68 7.56 -2.43
N GLY A 137 4.43 7.80 -1.35
CA GLY A 137 4.83 9.14 -0.92
C GLY A 137 6.31 9.46 -1.08
N ASN A 138 6.61 10.71 -1.39
CA ASN A 138 7.97 11.24 -1.36
C ASN A 138 8.36 11.59 0.10
N PRO A 139 9.40 11.00 0.71
CA PRO A 139 9.82 11.28 2.09
C PRO A 139 10.06 12.75 2.40
N PHE A 140 10.43 13.55 1.40
CA PHE A 140 10.68 14.98 1.54
C PHE A 140 9.39 15.82 1.55
N GLN A 141 8.24 15.25 1.15
CA GLN A 141 6.95 15.95 1.02
C GLN A 141 5.83 15.29 1.84
N THR A 142 5.97 14.01 2.16
CA THR A 142 5.00 13.26 2.97
C THR A 142 5.05 13.68 4.42
N THR A 143 3.88 13.95 5.01
CA THR A 143 3.78 14.32 6.43
C THR A 143 4.39 13.26 7.35
N SER A 144 5.05 13.71 8.42
CA SER A 144 5.70 12.84 9.39
C SER A 144 4.75 11.92 10.17
N ILE A 145 3.43 12.04 9.99
CA ILE A 145 2.48 11.05 10.53
C ILE A 145 2.80 9.64 10.01
N TYR A 146 3.31 9.52 8.78
CA TYR A 146 3.68 8.22 8.19
C TYR A 146 4.90 7.57 8.86
N ASN A 147 5.57 8.27 9.78
CA ASN A 147 6.58 7.63 10.63
C ASN A 147 5.97 6.64 11.65
N LEU A 148 4.62 6.63 11.79
CA LEU A 148 3.90 5.58 12.51
C LEU A 148 4.24 4.18 11.98
N ILE A 149 4.51 4.05 10.67
CA ILE A 149 4.86 2.76 10.02
C ILE A 149 6.13 2.19 10.65
N HIS A 150 7.13 3.02 10.93
CA HIS A 150 8.36 2.59 11.60
C HIS A 150 8.07 1.92 12.96
N TYR A 151 7.17 2.49 13.77
CA TYR A 151 6.80 1.88 15.04
C TYR A 151 5.88 0.67 14.86
N LEU A 152 4.97 0.70 13.89
CA LEU A 152 4.13 -0.45 13.53
C LEU A 152 5.00 -1.69 13.21
N GLU A 153 6.04 -1.51 12.39
CA GLU A 153 7.01 -2.56 12.08
C GLU A 153 7.74 -3.03 13.35
N ARG A 154 8.18 -2.10 14.21
CA ARG A 154 8.85 -2.44 15.47
C ARG A 154 7.97 -3.19 16.46
N ALA A 155 6.70 -2.82 16.54
CA ALA A 155 5.76 -3.41 17.50
C ALA A 155 5.26 -4.79 17.08
N HIS A 156 5.08 -5.01 15.78
CA HIS A 156 4.41 -6.21 15.26
C HIS A 156 5.27 -7.06 14.33
N GLY A 157 6.46 -6.58 13.94
CA GLY A 157 7.32 -7.25 12.96
C GLY A 157 6.79 -7.19 11.53
N ILE A 158 7.53 -7.84 10.64
CA ILE A 158 7.13 -8.04 9.24
C ILE A 158 6.96 -9.53 9.00
N HIS A 159 5.86 -9.90 8.36
CA HIS A 159 5.49 -11.27 8.10
C HIS A 159 5.32 -11.54 6.61
N PHE A 160 5.53 -12.77 6.23
CA PHE A 160 5.24 -13.30 4.91
C PHE A 160 4.11 -14.34 5.01
N ALA A 161 3.13 -14.26 4.13
CA ALA A 161 2.11 -15.30 4.00
C ALA A 161 2.71 -16.47 3.22
N MET A 162 2.77 -17.65 3.79
CA MET A 162 3.20 -18.86 3.09
C MET A 162 2.26 -19.14 1.92
N GLY A 163 2.82 -19.42 0.75
CA GLY A 163 2.08 -19.43 -0.53
C GLY A 163 1.85 -18.04 -1.14
N GLY A 164 2.43 -16.97 -0.53
CA GLY A 164 2.41 -15.60 -1.06
C GLY A 164 1.11 -14.84 -0.81
N THR A 165 0.99 -13.70 -1.48
CA THR A 165 -0.21 -12.87 -1.40
C THR A 165 -1.46 -13.58 -1.93
N GLY A 166 -1.28 -14.48 -2.91
CA GLY A 166 -2.37 -15.31 -3.45
C GLY A 166 -3.04 -16.15 -2.36
N ALA A 167 -2.26 -16.86 -1.54
CA ALA A 167 -2.80 -17.65 -0.42
C ALA A 167 -3.60 -16.81 0.59
N LEU A 168 -3.18 -15.56 0.82
CA LEU A 168 -3.95 -14.63 1.67
C LEU A 168 -5.28 -14.22 1.01
N VAL A 169 -5.28 -13.99 -0.31
CA VAL A 169 -6.50 -13.69 -1.08
C VAL A 169 -7.44 -14.89 -1.06
N ASP A 170 -6.93 -16.12 -1.26
CA ASP A 170 -7.71 -17.35 -1.20
C ASP A 170 -8.32 -17.57 0.20
N ALA A 171 -7.56 -17.28 1.27
CA ALA A 171 -8.03 -17.32 2.64
C ALA A 171 -9.24 -16.37 2.86
N LEU A 172 -9.16 -15.14 2.37
CA LEU A 172 -10.24 -14.17 2.43
C LEU A 172 -11.45 -14.60 1.58
N ALA A 173 -11.22 -15.09 0.37
CA ALA A 173 -12.29 -15.58 -0.52
C ALA A 173 -13.02 -16.78 0.09
N ARG A 174 -12.28 -17.71 0.72
CA ARG A 174 -12.85 -18.83 1.45
C ARG A 174 -13.71 -18.35 2.63
N LEU A 175 -13.22 -17.39 3.43
CA LEU A 175 -13.99 -16.81 4.53
C LEU A 175 -15.27 -16.15 4.00
N MET A 176 -15.20 -15.38 2.90
CA MET A 176 -16.38 -14.77 2.27
C MET A 176 -17.41 -15.82 1.85
N SER A 177 -16.97 -16.91 1.22
CA SER A 177 -17.84 -18.03 0.82
C SER A 177 -18.51 -18.70 2.05
N GLU A 178 -17.77 -18.93 3.12
CA GLU A 178 -18.31 -19.47 4.37
C GLU A 178 -19.36 -18.56 5.02
N GLN A 179 -19.30 -17.25 4.77
CA GLN A 179 -20.31 -16.29 5.22
C GLN A 179 -21.50 -16.13 4.23
N GLY A 180 -21.55 -16.92 3.17
CA GLY A 180 -22.62 -16.86 2.17
C GLY A 180 -22.56 -15.62 1.25
N ILE A 181 -21.40 -14.95 1.15
CA ILE A 181 -21.21 -13.80 0.27
C ILE A 181 -21.15 -14.31 -1.18
N ASN A 182 -22.03 -13.76 -2.02
CA ASN A 182 -22.05 -14.08 -3.45
C ASN A 182 -20.97 -13.26 -4.18
N THR A 183 -20.00 -13.95 -4.78
CA THR A 183 -18.91 -13.34 -5.54
C THR A 183 -19.12 -13.58 -7.03
N ARG A 184 -19.11 -12.50 -7.83
CA ARG A 184 -19.19 -12.56 -9.29
C ARG A 184 -17.86 -12.11 -9.89
N LEU A 185 -17.07 -13.06 -10.39
CA LEU A 185 -15.83 -12.80 -11.12
C LEU A 185 -16.11 -12.48 -12.59
N ASN A 186 -15.12 -11.91 -13.29
CA ASN A 186 -15.23 -11.51 -14.71
C ASN A 186 -16.45 -10.64 -14.97
N THR A 187 -16.76 -9.72 -14.04
CA THR A 187 -17.94 -8.89 -14.05
C THR A 187 -17.54 -7.43 -13.87
N THR A 188 -17.57 -6.66 -14.95
CA THR A 188 -17.18 -5.25 -14.94
C THR A 188 -18.35 -4.37 -14.57
N VAL A 189 -18.19 -3.58 -13.51
CA VAL A 189 -19.16 -2.52 -13.16
C VAL A 189 -18.83 -1.27 -13.97
N ASP A 190 -19.73 -0.87 -14.86
CA ASP A 190 -19.59 0.33 -15.71
C ASP A 190 -19.90 1.62 -14.93
N ARG A 191 -21.02 1.66 -14.26
CA ARG A 191 -21.45 2.86 -13.52
C ARG A 191 -22.37 2.57 -12.34
N ILE A 192 -22.48 3.54 -11.43
CA ILE A 192 -23.38 3.48 -10.28
C ILE A 192 -24.76 3.96 -10.71
N CYS A 193 -25.81 3.18 -10.41
CA CYS A 193 -27.20 3.55 -10.61
C CYS A 193 -27.65 4.51 -9.50
N VAL A 194 -28.05 5.74 -9.87
CA VAL A 194 -28.48 6.76 -8.91
C VAL A 194 -29.83 7.32 -9.35
N GLU A 195 -30.82 7.22 -8.46
CA GLU A 195 -32.18 7.79 -8.61
C GLU A 195 -32.45 8.62 -7.34
N ASP A 196 -33.07 9.79 -7.51
CA ASP A 196 -33.43 10.70 -6.42
C ASP A 196 -32.28 10.98 -5.41
N LYS A 197 -31.06 11.17 -5.93
CA LYS A 197 -29.83 11.40 -5.14
C LYS A 197 -29.49 10.24 -4.17
N ARG A 198 -29.95 9.04 -4.47
CA ARG A 198 -29.66 7.81 -3.72
C ARG A 198 -29.16 6.73 -4.67
N VAL A 199 -28.23 5.93 -4.19
CA VAL A 199 -27.81 4.70 -4.88
C VAL A 199 -28.98 3.73 -4.96
N ARG A 200 -29.13 3.06 -6.11
CA ARG A 200 -30.11 1.99 -6.36
C ARG A 200 -29.46 0.72 -6.86
N GLY A 201 -28.15 0.69 -6.99
CA GLY A 201 -27.39 -0.44 -7.49
C GLY A 201 -26.27 -0.01 -8.43
N VAL A 202 -25.92 -0.91 -9.34
CA VAL A 202 -24.89 -0.71 -10.37
C VAL A 202 -25.38 -1.20 -11.73
N PHE A 203 -24.77 -0.68 -12.79
CA PHE A 203 -24.89 -1.23 -14.13
C PHE A 203 -23.57 -1.91 -14.50
N LEU A 204 -23.67 -3.08 -15.10
CA LEU A 204 -22.55 -3.77 -15.70
C LEU A 204 -22.29 -3.27 -17.12
N ASP A 205 -21.12 -3.54 -17.66
CA ASP A 205 -20.74 -3.29 -19.06
C ASP A 205 -21.64 -4.01 -20.06
N THR A 206 -22.22 -5.15 -19.66
CA THR A 206 -23.24 -5.89 -20.42
C THR A 206 -24.60 -5.20 -20.50
N GLY A 207 -24.81 -4.12 -19.74
CA GLY A 207 -26.11 -3.45 -19.58
C GLY A 207 -27.00 -4.05 -18.49
N GLU A 208 -26.60 -5.15 -17.85
CA GLU A 208 -27.32 -5.73 -16.71
C GLU A 208 -27.34 -4.73 -15.54
N ARG A 209 -28.49 -4.61 -14.86
CA ARG A 209 -28.64 -3.84 -13.64
C ARG A 209 -28.66 -4.79 -12.44
N ILE A 210 -27.84 -4.49 -11.44
CA ILE A 210 -27.88 -5.15 -10.13
C ILE A 210 -28.41 -4.13 -9.12
N ASP A 211 -29.55 -4.41 -8.52
CA ASP A 211 -30.17 -3.53 -7.54
C ASP A 211 -29.50 -3.70 -6.16
N ALA A 212 -29.29 -2.57 -5.48
CA ALA A 212 -28.74 -2.52 -4.13
C ALA A 212 -29.11 -1.20 -3.43
N ASP A 213 -29.39 -1.25 -2.13
CA ASP A 213 -29.64 -0.07 -1.29
C ASP A 213 -28.35 0.68 -0.92
N ILE A 214 -27.23 -0.04 -0.89
CA ILE A 214 -25.90 0.44 -0.53
C ILE A 214 -24.91 -0.09 -1.55
N VAL A 215 -24.00 0.78 -2.00
CA VAL A 215 -22.82 0.40 -2.79
C VAL A 215 -21.56 0.81 -2.04
N VAL A 216 -20.67 -0.15 -1.81
CA VAL A 216 -19.33 0.07 -1.27
C VAL A 216 -18.34 -0.12 -2.42
N SER A 217 -17.58 0.92 -2.76
CA SER A 217 -16.58 0.85 -3.83
C SER A 217 -15.17 0.81 -3.28
N ASN A 218 -14.38 -0.15 -3.77
CA ASN A 218 -12.93 -0.20 -3.58
C ASN A 218 -12.16 0.29 -4.82
N THR A 219 -12.85 0.78 -5.84
CA THR A 219 -12.25 1.43 -7.00
C THR A 219 -11.53 2.72 -6.57
N ASP A 220 -10.46 3.12 -7.30
CA ASP A 220 -9.82 4.41 -7.03
C ASP A 220 -10.87 5.53 -7.01
N PRO A 221 -10.93 6.36 -5.94
CA PRO A 221 -11.96 7.38 -5.81
C PRO A 221 -11.94 8.42 -6.94
N ALA A 222 -10.76 8.74 -7.50
CA ALA A 222 -10.69 9.67 -8.62
C ALA A 222 -11.33 9.06 -9.87
N PHE A 223 -11.13 7.78 -10.13
CA PHE A 223 -11.81 7.06 -11.21
C PHE A 223 -13.32 6.97 -10.96
N LEU A 224 -13.74 6.61 -9.75
CA LEU A 224 -15.16 6.53 -9.40
C LEU A 224 -15.88 7.86 -9.68
N TYR A 225 -15.34 8.98 -9.19
CA TYR A 225 -15.97 10.29 -9.34
C TYR A 225 -15.88 10.87 -10.74
N SER A 226 -14.89 10.48 -11.55
CA SER A 226 -14.76 10.96 -12.93
C SER A 226 -15.47 10.10 -13.97
N SER A 227 -15.62 8.79 -13.72
CA SER A 227 -16.03 7.82 -14.74
C SER A 227 -17.31 7.05 -14.38
N MET A 228 -17.50 6.69 -13.10
CA MET A 228 -18.64 5.85 -12.68
C MET A 228 -19.85 6.66 -12.18
N LEU A 229 -19.67 7.97 -11.94
CA LEU A 229 -20.73 8.91 -11.58
C LEU A 229 -20.76 10.06 -12.58
N ASN A 230 -21.95 10.55 -12.90
CA ASN A 230 -22.04 11.77 -13.73
C ASN A 230 -21.78 13.03 -12.87
N ASP A 231 -21.44 14.13 -13.54
CA ASP A 231 -21.08 15.39 -12.92
C ASP A 231 -22.10 15.95 -11.94
N ARG A 232 -23.41 15.72 -12.18
CA ARG A 232 -24.49 16.24 -11.31
C ARG A 232 -24.67 15.42 -10.04
N GLN A 233 -24.11 14.21 -9.99
CA GLN A 233 -24.24 13.27 -8.87
C GLN A 233 -23.14 13.47 -7.82
N SER A 234 -22.00 14.07 -8.18
CA SER A 234 -20.88 14.32 -7.28
C SER A 234 -20.95 15.69 -6.64
N LYS A 235 -20.59 15.77 -5.34
CA LYS A 235 -20.46 17.06 -4.63
C LYS A 235 -19.27 17.87 -5.15
N ALA A 236 -19.33 19.20 -5.00
CA ALA A 236 -18.22 20.08 -5.38
C ALA A 236 -16.89 19.72 -4.68
N THR A 237 -16.95 19.21 -3.46
CA THR A 237 -15.76 18.76 -2.70
C THR A 237 -15.07 17.58 -3.38
N ALA A 238 -15.80 16.56 -3.84
CA ALA A 238 -15.24 15.43 -4.58
C ALA A 238 -14.61 15.88 -5.91
N LYS A 239 -15.33 16.74 -6.66
CA LYS A 239 -14.81 17.29 -7.93
C LYS A 239 -13.51 18.05 -7.72
N LEU A 240 -13.45 18.89 -6.68
CA LEU A 240 -12.27 19.67 -6.35
C LEU A 240 -11.09 18.74 -5.99
N LYS A 241 -11.34 17.73 -5.13
CA LYS A 241 -10.34 16.73 -4.77
C LYS A 241 -9.82 16.01 -6.03
N THR A 242 -10.70 15.51 -6.90
CA THR A 242 -10.35 14.80 -8.12
C THR A 242 -9.53 15.67 -9.08
N ARG A 243 -9.94 16.94 -9.26
CA ARG A 243 -9.24 17.87 -10.16
C ARG A 243 -7.83 18.25 -9.69
N PHE A 244 -7.62 18.38 -8.38
CA PHE A 244 -6.36 18.84 -7.79
C PHE A 244 -5.58 17.73 -7.09
N ALA A 245 -6.04 16.49 -7.15
CA ALA A 245 -5.33 15.36 -6.56
C ALA A 245 -3.94 15.18 -7.18
N ARG A 246 -2.92 15.21 -6.32
CA ARG A 246 -1.58 14.76 -6.69
C ARG A 246 -1.53 13.24 -6.54
N LYS A 247 -1.39 12.54 -7.64
CA LYS A 247 -1.27 11.08 -7.62
C LYS A 247 0.12 10.67 -7.15
N SER A 248 0.23 9.45 -6.64
CA SER A 248 1.50 8.84 -6.27
C SER A 248 2.38 8.63 -7.51
N MET A 249 3.62 8.21 -7.30
CA MET A 249 4.46 7.74 -8.39
C MET A 249 3.82 6.52 -9.07
N GLY A 250 4.22 6.27 -10.30
CA GLY A 250 4.04 5.01 -11.00
C GLY A 250 5.06 3.97 -10.51
N LEU A 251 4.85 2.74 -10.88
CA LEU A 251 5.74 1.63 -10.58
C LEU A 251 6.12 0.93 -11.88
N PHE A 252 7.40 0.57 -11.99
CA PHE A 252 7.87 -0.40 -12.96
C PHE A 252 8.27 -1.65 -12.18
N VAL A 253 7.70 -2.79 -12.52
CA VAL A 253 7.94 -4.05 -11.81
C VAL A 253 8.44 -5.09 -12.79
N LEU A 254 9.63 -5.64 -12.56
CA LEU A 254 10.21 -6.75 -13.29
C LEU A 254 10.06 -8.02 -12.46
N PHE A 255 9.31 -9.01 -12.95
CA PHE A 255 9.20 -10.35 -12.39
C PHE A 255 10.12 -11.29 -13.15
N PHE A 256 10.87 -12.14 -12.46
CA PHE A 256 11.77 -13.07 -13.13
C PHE A 256 12.08 -14.32 -12.30
N GLY A 257 12.36 -15.43 -12.99
CA GLY A 257 12.87 -16.66 -12.42
C GLY A 257 14.32 -16.89 -12.82
N THR A 258 15.08 -17.64 -12.01
CA THR A 258 16.48 -17.95 -12.24
C THR A 258 16.76 -19.44 -12.15
N THR A 259 17.76 -19.95 -12.91
CA THR A 259 18.22 -21.34 -12.87
C THR A 259 19.10 -21.67 -11.68
N ARG A 260 19.40 -20.70 -10.82
CA ARG A 260 20.17 -20.90 -9.59
C ARG A 260 19.62 -20.09 -8.44
N ALA A 261 19.87 -20.54 -7.20
CA ALA A 261 19.56 -19.82 -5.99
C ALA A 261 20.66 -18.81 -5.61
N TYR A 262 20.24 -17.70 -4.97
CA TYR A 262 21.09 -16.64 -4.43
C TYR A 262 20.91 -16.58 -2.90
N GLU A 263 21.48 -17.55 -2.20
CA GLU A 263 21.25 -17.79 -0.76
C GLU A 263 21.59 -16.57 0.14
N ASP A 264 22.54 -15.74 -0.28
CA ASP A 264 22.97 -14.54 0.45
C ASP A 264 22.00 -13.34 0.30
N VAL A 265 20.96 -13.46 -0.54
CA VAL A 265 19.99 -12.39 -0.77
C VAL A 265 18.81 -12.54 0.20
N GLU A 266 18.57 -11.50 0.97
CA GLU A 266 17.46 -11.47 1.93
C GLU A 266 16.11 -11.45 1.26
N HIS A 267 15.07 -11.82 2.02
CA HIS A 267 13.68 -11.82 1.53
C HIS A 267 13.26 -10.46 0.94
N HIS A 268 13.67 -9.37 1.59
CA HIS A 268 13.48 -8.00 1.11
C HIS A 268 14.80 -7.26 1.09
N THR A 269 15.24 -6.83 -0.09
CA THR A 269 16.42 -5.99 -0.26
C THR A 269 16.04 -4.65 -0.90
N ILE A 270 16.45 -3.55 -0.28
CA ILE A 270 16.23 -2.21 -0.80
C ILE A 270 17.58 -1.64 -1.23
N TRP A 271 17.80 -1.57 -2.54
CA TRP A 271 19.00 -0.98 -3.10
C TRP A 271 18.81 0.52 -3.30
N LEU A 272 19.64 1.33 -2.62
CA LEU A 272 19.57 2.78 -2.64
C LEU A 272 20.69 3.35 -3.53
N GLY A 273 20.27 3.96 -4.64
CA GLY A 273 21.15 4.67 -5.58
C GLY A 273 21.84 5.90 -4.97
N LYS A 274 22.81 6.47 -5.70
CA LYS A 274 23.62 7.61 -5.23
C LYS A 274 22.80 8.89 -5.05
N ARG A 275 21.89 9.19 -5.99
CA ARG A 275 21.14 10.46 -6.10
C ARG A 275 19.77 10.45 -5.39
N TYR A 276 19.67 9.87 -4.19
CA TYR A 276 18.39 9.60 -3.52
C TYR A 276 17.39 10.78 -3.57
N LYS A 277 17.81 11.99 -3.16
CA LYS A 277 16.91 13.16 -3.14
C LYS A 277 16.58 13.65 -4.57
N ASP A 278 17.57 13.71 -5.45
CA ASP A 278 17.37 14.20 -6.81
C ASP A 278 16.55 13.22 -7.64
N LEU A 279 16.78 11.92 -7.47
CA LEU A 279 15.95 10.86 -8.07
C LEU A 279 14.47 11.02 -7.68
N LEU A 280 14.18 11.20 -6.40
CA LEU A 280 12.81 11.41 -5.95
C LEU A 280 12.22 12.72 -6.46
N ASN A 281 13.04 13.76 -6.63
CA ASN A 281 12.61 15.01 -7.27
C ASN A 281 12.31 14.81 -8.77
N ASP A 282 13.11 14.02 -9.47
CA ASP A 282 12.88 13.66 -10.87
C ASP A 282 11.55 12.90 -11.03
N ILE A 283 11.28 11.90 -10.17
CA ILE A 283 10.07 11.09 -10.23
C ILE A 283 8.82 11.91 -9.89
N PHE A 284 8.82 12.62 -8.76
CA PHE A 284 7.59 13.23 -8.22
C PHE A 284 7.29 14.63 -8.74
N ASN A 285 8.34 15.42 -9.08
CA ASN A 285 8.16 16.83 -9.43
C ASN A 285 8.51 17.12 -10.88
N ARG A 286 9.70 16.70 -11.36
CA ARG A 286 10.14 16.95 -12.74
C ARG A 286 9.46 16.04 -13.75
N LYS A 287 8.96 14.88 -13.30
CA LYS A 287 8.32 13.87 -14.15
C LYS A 287 9.24 13.36 -15.26
N VAL A 288 10.48 13.08 -14.90
CA VAL A 288 11.53 12.56 -15.81
C VAL A 288 11.95 11.18 -15.38
N LEU A 289 12.05 10.25 -16.31
CA LEU A 289 12.64 8.94 -16.10
C LEU A 289 14.17 9.11 -16.06
N SER A 290 14.73 8.98 -14.86
CA SER A 290 16.17 9.09 -14.63
C SER A 290 16.91 7.84 -15.12
N GLU A 291 18.18 8.02 -15.47
CA GLU A 291 19.04 6.87 -15.78
C GLU A 291 19.43 6.08 -14.53
N ASP A 292 19.63 6.76 -13.41
CA ASP A 292 19.82 6.10 -12.11
C ASP A 292 18.47 5.83 -11.42
N PHE A 293 18.44 4.82 -10.57
CA PHE A 293 17.24 4.44 -9.80
C PHE A 293 17.62 3.89 -8.43
N SER A 294 16.62 3.76 -7.57
CA SER A 294 16.65 2.90 -6.38
C SER A 294 15.62 1.79 -6.59
N MET A 295 15.86 0.61 -6.03
CA MET A 295 15.09 -0.58 -6.36
C MET A 295 14.77 -1.35 -5.09
N TYR A 296 13.56 -1.90 -5.05
CA TYR A 296 13.18 -2.91 -4.08
C TYR A 296 13.20 -4.28 -4.77
N LEU A 297 13.95 -5.22 -4.19
CA LEU A 297 14.04 -6.60 -4.64
C LEU A 297 13.36 -7.51 -3.61
N HIS A 298 12.45 -8.35 -4.08
CA HIS A 298 11.75 -9.35 -3.29
C HIS A 298 12.15 -10.76 -3.74
N ARG A 299 12.60 -11.57 -2.79
CA ARG A 299 12.96 -12.97 -2.99
C ARG A 299 12.07 -13.86 -2.10
N PRO A 300 10.89 -14.28 -2.55
CA PRO A 300 9.98 -15.11 -1.75
C PRO A 300 10.59 -16.48 -1.40
N THR A 301 11.43 -17.03 -2.25
CA THR A 301 12.14 -18.32 -2.04
C THR A 301 13.05 -18.32 -0.83
N ALA A 302 13.49 -17.16 -0.33
CA ALA A 302 14.21 -17.05 0.94
C ALA A 302 13.38 -17.52 2.16
N THR A 303 12.06 -17.53 2.05
CA THR A 303 11.15 -17.91 3.13
C THR A 303 10.28 -19.12 2.77
N ASP A 304 9.85 -19.22 1.53
CA ASP A 304 8.99 -20.27 1.00
C ASP A 304 9.61 -20.85 -0.29
N PRO A 305 10.32 -21.98 -0.18
CA PRO A 305 11.01 -22.57 -1.32
C PRO A 305 10.05 -23.04 -2.44
N THR A 306 8.74 -23.15 -2.16
CA THR A 306 7.76 -23.59 -3.18
C THR A 306 7.57 -22.60 -4.33
N PHE A 307 8.13 -21.38 -4.22
CA PHE A 307 8.07 -20.36 -5.27
C PHE A 307 8.99 -20.60 -6.47
N ALA A 308 9.88 -21.59 -6.40
CA ALA A 308 10.74 -21.99 -7.51
C ALA A 308 11.08 -23.48 -7.42
N PRO A 309 11.53 -24.12 -8.52
CA PRO A 309 12.11 -25.45 -8.47
C PRO A 309 13.37 -25.50 -7.58
N ASP A 310 13.73 -26.69 -7.12
CA ASP A 310 14.93 -26.91 -6.30
C ASP A 310 16.19 -26.31 -6.96
N GLY A 311 16.95 -25.54 -6.19
CA GLY A 311 18.16 -24.86 -6.65
C GLY A 311 17.92 -23.62 -7.52
N CYS A 312 16.68 -23.21 -7.71
CA CYS A 312 16.26 -22.01 -8.44
C CYS A 312 15.72 -20.94 -7.50
N ASP A 313 15.59 -19.72 -7.99
CA ASP A 313 14.92 -18.62 -7.29
C ASP A 313 13.85 -17.96 -8.16
N SER A 314 12.92 -17.30 -7.51
CA SER A 314 11.99 -16.37 -8.14
C SER A 314 12.07 -15.01 -7.45
N PHE A 315 11.91 -13.95 -8.25
CA PHE A 315 12.08 -12.57 -7.80
C PHE A 315 11.02 -11.66 -8.40
N TYR A 316 10.78 -10.54 -7.73
CA TYR A 316 10.40 -9.34 -8.43
C TYR A 316 11.25 -8.16 -7.97
N ALA A 317 11.58 -7.29 -8.91
CA ALA A 317 12.30 -6.04 -8.68
C ALA A 317 11.40 -4.87 -9.05
N LEU A 318 11.24 -3.91 -8.13
CA LEU A 318 10.36 -2.77 -8.28
C LEU A 318 11.16 -1.47 -8.24
N VAL A 319 10.94 -0.63 -9.24
CA VAL A 319 11.51 0.71 -9.33
C VAL A 319 10.38 1.75 -9.32
N PRO A 320 10.40 2.74 -8.42
CA PRO A 320 9.50 3.87 -8.51
C PRO A 320 9.85 4.73 -9.73
N VAL A 321 8.84 5.06 -10.53
CA VAL A 321 8.96 5.83 -11.76
C VAL A 321 7.95 6.98 -11.80
N PRO A 322 8.08 7.97 -12.68
CA PRO A 322 7.01 8.93 -12.92
C PRO A 322 5.72 8.22 -13.32
N ASN A 323 4.58 8.72 -12.86
CA ASN A 323 3.28 8.24 -13.32
C ASN A 323 2.98 8.78 -14.74
N LEU A 324 1.88 8.35 -15.37
CA LEU A 324 1.52 8.68 -16.76
C LEU A 324 1.24 10.18 -17.02
N SER A 325 1.29 11.01 -15.98
CA SER A 325 1.32 12.48 -16.22
C SER A 325 2.66 12.95 -16.81
N ALA A 326 3.67 12.08 -16.88
CA ALA A 326 4.88 12.25 -17.68
C ALA A 326 4.66 11.66 -19.08
N GLU A 327 5.15 12.34 -20.10
CA GLU A 327 5.09 11.87 -21.48
C GLU A 327 6.26 10.89 -21.74
N ILE A 328 6.13 9.65 -21.22
CA ILE A 328 7.10 8.56 -21.37
C ILE A 328 6.47 7.49 -22.25
N ASP A 329 7.14 7.12 -23.32
CA ASP A 329 6.78 5.98 -24.17
C ASP A 329 7.23 4.67 -23.52
N TRP A 330 6.34 4.04 -22.78
CA TRP A 330 6.63 2.79 -22.07
C TRP A 330 6.86 1.59 -22.98
N SER A 331 6.42 1.64 -24.24
CA SER A 331 6.73 0.59 -25.22
C SER A 331 8.23 0.53 -25.56
N VAL A 332 8.94 1.66 -25.43
CA VAL A 332 10.38 1.79 -25.67
C VAL A 332 11.15 1.81 -24.34
N GLU A 333 10.76 2.69 -23.44
CA GLU A 333 11.50 2.92 -22.19
C GLU A 333 11.35 1.75 -21.20
N GLY A 334 10.26 0.99 -21.27
CA GLY A 334 10.09 -0.23 -20.49
C GLY A 334 11.19 -1.26 -20.75
N HIS A 335 11.50 -1.53 -22.02
CA HIS A 335 12.59 -2.43 -22.40
C HIS A 335 13.96 -1.92 -21.95
N ARG A 336 14.22 -0.61 -22.13
CA ARG A 336 15.48 0.01 -21.71
C ARG A 336 15.65 -0.04 -20.19
N LEU A 337 14.58 0.22 -19.43
CA LEU A 337 14.64 0.17 -17.97
C LEU A 337 14.86 -1.26 -17.47
N ARG A 338 14.18 -2.26 -18.07
CA ARG A 338 14.42 -3.68 -17.80
C ARG A 338 15.91 -4.04 -17.96
N GLU A 339 16.52 -3.70 -19.09
CA GLU A 339 17.93 -4.01 -19.33
C GLU A 339 18.85 -3.36 -18.29
N ARG A 340 18.62 -2.09 -17.95
CA ARG A 340 19.38 -1.39 -16.90
C ARG A 340 19.19 -2.01 -15.52
N MET A 341 17.96 -2.48 -15.19
CA MET A 341 17.70 -3.17 -13.92
C MET A 341 18.44 -4.50 -13.85
N VAL A 342 18.40 -5.31 -14.91
CA VAL A 342 19.13 -6.58 -14.99
C VAL A 342 20.63 -6.34 -14.87
N GLU A 343 21.17 -5.32 -15.57
CA GLU A 343 22.58 -4.95 -15.49
C GLU A 343 22.99 -4.54 -14.06
N ALA A 344 22.21 -3.67 -13.43
CA ALA A 344 22.50 -3.22 -12.07
C ALA A 344 22.42 -4.37 -11.04
N LEU A 345 21.46 -5.28 -11.20
CA LEU A 345 21.36 -6.48 -10.35
C LEU A 345 22.54 -7.43 -10.56
N ASP A 346 22.93 -7.67 -11.81
CA ASP A 346 24.07 -8.54 -12.17
C ASP A 346 25.39 -8.01 -11.60
N GLU A 347 25.61 -6.71 -11.67
CA GLU A 347 26.82 -6.08 -11.17
C GLU A 347 26.88 -5.94 -9.63
N THR A 348 25.74 -6.06 -8.93
CA THR A 348 25.70 -5.73 -7.49
C THR A 348 25.17 -6.85 -6.60
N ILE A 349 23.91 -7.24 -6.74
CA ILE A 349 23.20 -8.12 -5.79
C ILE A 349 23.13 -9.56 -6.28
N LEU A 350 22.98 -9.76 -7.59
CA LEU A 350 22.74 -11.05 -8.25
C LEU A 350 23.82 -11.35 -9.30
N PRO A 351 25.11 -11.53 -8.94
CA PRO A 351 26.17 -11.74 -9.93
C PRO A 351 25.88 -12.91 -10.86
N GLY A 352 26.06 -12.72 -12.20
CA GLY A 352 25.75 -13.71 -13.23
C GLY A 352 24.25 -13.88 -13.52
N LEU A 353 23.43 -12.88 -13.16
CA LEU A 353 21.99 -12.89 -13.39
C LEU A 353 21.64 -13.04 -14.87
N ARG A 354 22.34 -12.35 -15.76
CA ARG A 354 22.10 -12.34 -17.21
C ARG A 354 22.09 -13.75 -17.82
N ASP A 355 22.95 -14.63 -17.29
CA ASP A 355 23.12 -15.98 -17.81
C ASP A 355 22.13 -17.00 -17.21
N CYS A 356 21.37 -16.61 -16.19
CA CYS A 356 20.51 -17.54 -15.45
C CYS A 356 19.03 -17.16 -15.40
N ILE A 357 18.60 -16.05 -16.01
CA ILE A 357 17.18 -15.72 -16.15
C ILE A 357 16.51 -16.76 -17.08
N THR A 358 15.43 -17.41 -16.60
CA THR A 358 14.66 -18.39 -17.37
C THR A 358 13.45 -17.78 -18.06
N SER A 359 12.78 -16.89 -17.36
CA SER A 359 11.57 -16.21 -17.84
C SER A 359 11.42 -14.90 -17.09
N ASP A 360 10.89 -13.90 -17.74
CA ASP A 360 10.55 -12.63 -17.11
C ASP A 360 9.36 -11.95 -17.79
N PHE A 361 8.74 -11.02 -17.07
CA PHE A 361 7.78 -10.07 -17.60
C PHE A 361 7.81 -8.78 -16.78
N CYS A 362 7.35 -7.69 -17.37
CA CYS A 362 7.30 -6.39 -16.73
C CYS A 362 5.87 -5.90 -16.62
N MET A 363 5.61 -5.11 -15.57
CA MET A 363 4.44 -4.25 -15.46
C MET A 363 4.89 -2.79 -15.44
N THR A 364 4.23 -1.97 -16.22
CA THR A 364 4.47 -0.53 -16.39
C THR A 364 3.35 0.28 -15.77
N PRO A 365 3.45 1.60 -15.63
CA PRO A 365 2.33 2.44 -15.23
C PRO A 365 1.08 2.31 -16.13
N GLU A 366 1.24 1.92 -17.41
CA GLU A 366 0.11 1.67 -18.31
C GLU A 366 -0.70 0.45 -17.85
N ASP A 367 -0.02 -0.62 -17.43
CA ASP A 367 -0.67 -1.82 -16.89
C ASP A 367 -1.40 -1.50 -15.57
N PHE A 368 -0.82 -0.65 -14.72
CA PHE A 368 -1.52 -0.19 -13.50
C PHE A 368 -2.78 0.61 -13.83
N GLN A 369 -2.79 1.37 -14.92
CA GLN A 369 -3.99 2.10 -15.35
C GLN A 369 -5.03 1.17 -15.96
N SER A 370 -4.64 0.23 -16.81
CA SER A 370 -5.56 -0.69 -17.49
C SER A 370 -6.16 -1.73 -16.54
N ASP A 371 -5.32 -2.38 -15.74
CA ASP A 371 -5.71 -3.55 -14.95
C ASP A 371 -6.34 -3.18 -13.61
N TYR A 372 -5.87 -2.09 -12.99
CA TYR A 372 -6.36 -1.65 -11.68
C TYR A 372 -7.21 -0.37 -11.74
N LEU A 373 -7.48 0.17 -12.92
CA LEU A 373 -8.22 1.42 -13.14
C LEU A 373 -7.62 2.58 -12.32
N SER A 374 -6.29 2.56 -12.17
CA SER A 374 -5.58 3.56 -11.38
C SER A 374 -5.28 4.81 -12.22
N PRO A 375 -5.90 5.97 -11.90
CA PRO A 375 -5.69 7.17 -12.70
C PRO A 375 -4.21 7.57 -12.80
N ASP A 376 -3.77 7.86 -14.02
CA ASP A 376 -2.38 8.15 -14.38
C ASP A 376 -1.41 7.00 -14.05
N GLY A 377 -1.86 5.76 -13.95
CA GLY A 377 -1.01 4.61 -13.61
C GLY A 377 -0.32 4.73 -12.26
N ALA A 378 -0.95 5.42 -11.31
CA ALA A 378 -0.42 5.62 -9.97
C ALA A 378 -0.39 4.31 -9.18
N GLY A 379 0.75 3.94 -8.59
CA GLY A 379 0.89 2.69 -7.84
C GLY A 379 0.09 2.63 -6.53
N PHE A 380 -0.30 3.80 -5.95
CA PHE A 380 -0.90 3.89 -4.62
C PHE A 380 -2.02 4.95 -4.53
N SER A 381 -2.76 5.22 -5.61
CA SER A 381 -3.78 6.27 -5.65
C SER A 381 -3.17 7.67 -5.42
N ILE A 382 -3.72 8.47 -4.52
CA ILE A 382 -3.24 9.83 -4.23
C ILE A 382 -2.04 9.84 -3.27
N ALA A 383 -1.08 10.72 -3.53
CA ALA A 383 0.13 10.88 -2.71
C ALA A 383 -0.21 11.29 -1.27
N PRO A 384 0.46 10.72 -0.25
CA PRO A 384 0.17 10.96 1.16
C PRO A 384 0.79 12.28 1.67
N THR A 385 0.49 13.38 1.02
CA THR A 385 0.91 14.72 1.48
C THR A 385 0.00 15.22 2.59
N PHE A 386 0.44 16.26 3.33
CA PHE A 386 -0.36 16.85 4.40
C PHE A 386 -1.76 17.26 3.92
N TYR A 387 -1.86 17.90 2.76
CA TYR A 387 -3.12 18.38 2.19
C TYR A 387 -3.94 17.29 1.47
N GLN A 388 -3.50 16.03 1.54
CA GLN A 388 -4.21 14.87 0.99
C GLN A 388 -4.33 13.74 2.03
N SER A 389 -4.20 14.07 3.32
CA SER A 389 -4.31 13.13 4.44
C SER A 389 -5.49 13.51 5.34
N ALA A 390 -5.99 12.57 6.13
CA ALA A 390 -7.11 12.73 7.03
C ALA A 390 -8.36 13.32 6.34
N TRP A 391 -8.90 14.44 6.80
CA TRP A 391 -10.10 15.06 6.23
C TRP A 391 -9.93 15.52 4.77
N PHE A 392 -8.74 15.85 4.35
CA PHE A 392 -8.48 16.27 2.96
C PHE A 392 -8.44 15.10 1.98
N ARG A 393 -8.33 13.86 2.46
CA ARG A 393 -8.41 12.64 1.64
C ARG A 393 -9.86 12.37 1.25
N TYR A 394 -10.10 11.51 0.26
CA TYR A 394 -11.46 11.07 -0.04
C TYR A 394 -12.08 10.37 1.17
N HIS A 395 -13.34 10.68 1.43
CA HIS A 395 -14.04 10.19 2.61
C HIS A 395 -14.59 8.78 2.38
N ASN A 396 -14.70 8.00 3.44
CA ASN A 396 -15.34 6.67 3.39
C ASN A 396 -16.87 6.80 3.20
N VAL A 397 -17.48 7.88 3.63
CA VAL A 397 -18.87 8.25 3.23
C VAL A 397 -18.78 8.98 1.91
N GLY A 398 -19.39 8.45 0.86
CA GLY A 398 -19.33 9.01 -0.49
C GLY A 398 -19.76 10.47 -0.56
N GLU A 399 -18.99 11.27 -1.28
CA GLU A 399 -19.25 12.69 -1.52
C GLU A 399 -20.16 12.87 -2.75
N GLY A 400 -21.33 12.25 -2.69
CA GLY A 400 -22.31 12.18 -3.77
C GLY A 400 -23.67 11.67 -3.29
N PRO A 401 -24.21 10.64 -3.93
CA PRO A 401 -25.51 10.07 -3.59
C PRO A 401 -25.48 9.41 -2.20
N LYS A 402 -26.64 9.37 -1.53
CA LYS A 402 -26.81 8.60 -0.31
C LYS A 402 -26.70 7.10 -0.61
N GLY A 403 -26.12 6.33 0.33
CA GLY A 403 -25.90 4.90 0.16
C GLY A 403 -24.61 4.55 -0.58
N LEU A 404 -23.79 5.53 -0.98
CA LEU A 404 -22.46 5.31 -1.53
C LEU A 404 -21.41 5.39 -0.43
N TYR A 405 -20.56 4.37 -0.34
CA TYR A 405 -19.42 4.31 0.57
C TYR A 405 -18.14 3.90 -0.18
N LEU A 406 -16.99 4.29 0.33
CA LEU A 406 -15.70 4.02 -0.29
C LEU A 406 -14.73 3.40 0.73
N VAL A 407 -13.93 2.46 0.25
CA VAL A 407 -12.82 1.82 0.99
C VAL A 407 -11.56 1.81 0.14
N GLY A 408 -10.46 1.37 0.73
CA GLY A 408 -9.22 1.10 0.02
C GLY A 408 -8.21 2.23 0.04
N ALA A 409 -7.19 2.09 -0.80
CA ALA A 409 -5.98 2.92 -0.79
C ALA A 409 -6.22 4.41 -0.99
N GLY A 410 -7.22 4.80 -1.78
CA GLY A 410 -7.53 6.19 -2.08
C GLY A 410 -8.29 6.93 -0.96
N THR A 411 -8.87 6.21 0.00
CA THR A 411 -9.68 6.77 1.08
C THR A 411 -8.89 6.90 2.38
N HIS A 412 -9.50 7.47 3.43
CA HIS A 412 -8.94 7.43 4.78
C HIS A 412 -8.94 5.99 5.33
N PRO A 413 -7.86 5.53 6.01
CA PRO A 413 -6.63 6.27 6.37
C PRO A 413 -5.57 6.34 5.26
N GLY A 414 -5.59 5.46 4.25
CA GLY A 414 -4.65 5.51 3.14
C GLY A 414 -4.20 4.15 2.60
N ALA A 415 -3.14 4.16 1.80
CA ALA A 415 -2.58 2.99 1.16
C ALA A 415 -1.82 2.07 2.13
N GLY A 416 -1.55 0.84 1.69
CA GLY A 416 -0.94 -0.25 2.45
C GLY A 416 -1.99 -1.14 3.12
N LEU A 417 -1.68 -2.43 3.32
CA LEU A 417 -2.61 -3.40 3.91
C LEU A 417 -3.24 -2.91 5.23
N PRO A 418 -2.46 -2.35 6.20
CA PRO A 418 -3.05 -1.84 7.43
C PRO A 418 -4.05 -0.69 7.18
N GLY A 419 -3.74 0.20 6.25
CA GLY A 419 -4.62 1.31 5.87
C GLY A 419 -5.91 0.83 5.21
N VAL A 420 -5.80 -0.11 4.26
CA VAL A 420 -6.94 -0.66 3.53
C VAL A 420 -7.89 -1.40 4.48
N LEU A 421 -7.38 -2.27 5.36
CA LEU A 421 -8.18 -2.97 6.37
C LEU A 421 -8.83 -1.99 7.38
N SER A 422 -8.08 -0.98 7.81
CA SER A 422 -8.65 0.06 8.68
C SER A 422 -9.75 0.87 8.00
N SER A 423 -9.68 1.06 6.67
CA SER A 423 -10.76 1.72 5.92
C SER A 423 -12.07 0.92 5.96
N ALA A 424 -12.00 -0.42 5.98
CA ALA A 424 -13.16 -1.28 6.19
C ALA A 424 -13.74 -1.12 7.60
N LYS A 425 -12.88 -1.02 8.65
CA LYS A 425 -13.34 -0.74 10.02
C LYS A 425 -14.06 0.61 10.15
N VAL A 426 -13.71 1.60 9.31
CA VAL A 426 -14.45 2.88 9.27
C VAL A 426 -15.89 2.67 8.81
N LEU A 427 -16.13 1.73 7.88
CA LEU A 427 -17.49 1.44 7.40
C LEU A 427 -18.42 0.94 8.49
N ASP A 428 -17.93 0.15 9.42
CA ASP A 428 -18.70 -0.34 10.58
C ASP A 428 -19.33 0.81 11.40
N GLN A 429 -18.69 1.99 11.37
CA GLN A 429 -19.18 3.17 12.10
C GLN A 429 -20.10 4.08 11.27
N VAL A 430 -20.16 3.92 9.97
CA VAL A 430 -20.86 4.88 9.08
C VAL A 430 -21.92 4.24 8.20
N VAL A 431 -21.86 2.95 7.95
CA VAL A 431 -22.89 2.20 7.22
C VAL A 431 -24.04 1.95 8.21
N PRO A 432 -25.28 2.30 7.85
CA PRO A 432 -26.44 2.02 8.70
C PRO A 432 -26.64 0.50 8.86
N ALA A 433 -27.13 0.09 10.02
CA ALA A 433 -27.56 -1.29 10.23
C ALA A 433 -28.64 -1.68 9.20
N ALA A 434 -28.60 -2.94 8.76
CA ALA A 434 -29.68 -3.43 7.89
C ALA A 434 -31.00 -3.46 8.68
N ASP A 435 -32.05 -2.87 8.10
CA ASP A 435 -33.41 -3.08 8.57
C ASP A 435 -33.79 -4.53 8.23
N ILE A 436 -33.54 -5.45 9.17
CA ILE A 436 -34.00 -6.83 9.04
C ILE A 436 -35.51 -6.81 9.24
N GLN A 437 -36.29 -6.59 8.17
CA GLN A 437 -37.65 -7.06 8.14
C GLN A 437 -37.56 -8.59 8.18
N VAL A 438 -37.90 -9.18 9.31
CA VAL A 438 -38.09 -10.62 9.43
C VAL A 438 -39.20 -10.95 8.42
N ALA A 439 -38.78 -11.44 7.25
CA ALA A 439 -39.71 -12.02 6.29
C ALA A 439 -40.33 -13.20 7.02
N ASP A 440 -41.64 -13.11 7.31
CA ASP A 440 -42.47 -14.20 7.82
C ASP A 440 -42.09 -15.49 7.07
N CYS A 441 -41.46 -16.42 7.74
CA CYS A 441 -41.31 -17.80 7.27
C CYS A 441 -42.70 -18.40 7.12
N ARG A 442 -43.40 -18.12 6.05
CA ARG A 442 -44.53 -18.91 5.61
C ARG A 442 -43.97 -20.26 5.20
N THR A 443 -44.18 -21.19 6.10
CA THR A 443 -44.09 -22.62 5.90
C THR A 443 -44.62 -23.00 4.51
N TYR A 444 -43.74 -23.49 3.66
CA TYR A 444 -44.17 -24.26 2.49
C TYR A 444 -44.67 -25.62 3.06
N GLU A 445 -45.97 -25.74 3.23
CA GLU A 445 -46.63 -27.03 3.37
C GLU A 445 -46.39 -27.80 2.08
N VAL A 446 -45.62 -28.85 2.18
CA VAL A 446 -45.56 -29.90 1.15
C VAL A 446 -46.83 -30.67 1.24
N SER A 447 -47.75 -30.46 0.31
CA SER A 447 -48.91 -31.32 0.14
C SER A 447 -48.52 -32.68 -0.41
N PRO A 448 -49.23 -33.76 -0.05
CA PRO A 448 -48.83 -35.15 -0.16
C PRO A 448 -48.72 -35.70 -1.58
#